data_47ae3d2a5591548f38e5e2bf493928f0
#
_entry.id   47ae3d2a5591548f38e5e2bf493928f0
#
_cell.length_a   1.000
_cell.length_b   1.000
_cell.length_c   1.000
_cell.angle_alpha   90.00
_cell.angle_beta   90.00
_cell.angle_gamma   90.00
#
_symmetry.space_group_name_H-M   'P 1'
#
loop_
_entity.id
_entity.type
_entity.pdbx_description
1 polymer ?
#
loop_
_entity_poly.entity_id
_entity_poly.type
_entity_poly.pdbx_seq_one_letter_code
_entity_poly.pdbx_strand_id
1 'polypeptide(L)'
;MELQQVNGQQELTTKQNTINFVHKVTDMAIRVFSMRMAAGKIKEELATEEKEEKRKVESAEWNLKIMNENLKSEEKDYKLNYSTYWKFSSLDGVKIGCFPTTVFILGLAISMGIFLCHGHLAARIVADSFIAAYALFLLIFHTVYIIKYVGSKRGQLRSIQYCKDRVKQASEDLKRQEDEYNSFLNVTFANGLKRIEELNMAANEIDEMLSKCYALNIVKPDYRNLVCLLILDNIFMNDKADTMREAMLLCDAELRHNELVGKLNEVVRAMRTLSKRLQGLDRVMNSIDTNISHISQEARRMTAAQEQIVYATESIQQSAENTDFFIAQYRTGAL
;
A
#
# COMPACT_ATOMS: atom_id res chain seq x y z
N MET A 1 66.52 -22.64 -18.30
CA MET A 1 65.30 -23.29 -17.78
C MET A 1 64.66 -22.52 -16.61
N GLU A 2 65.44 -21.97 -15.67
CA GLU A 2 64.86 -21.25 -14.50
C GLU A 2 64.13 -19.94 -14.87
N LEU A 3 64.59 -19.17 -15.86
CA LEU A 3 63.95 -17.92 -16.29
C LEU A 3 62.55 -18.14 -16.92
N GLN A 4 62.33 -19.27 -17.60
CA GLN A 4 61.02 -19.62 -18.15
C GLN A 4 60.01 -20.07 -17.06
N GLN A 5 60.50 -20.72 -16.00
CA GLN A 5 59.62 -21.08 -14.86
C GLN A 5 59.22 -19.85 -14.02
N VAL A 6 60.09 -18.87 -13.83
CA VAL A 6 59.77 -17.64 -13.08
C VAL A 6 58.76 -16.79 -13.85
N ASN A 7 58.91 -16.65 -15.19
CA ASN A 7 57.96 -15.91 -16.01
C ASN A 7 56.57 -16.59 -16.01
N GLY A 8 56.53 -17.93 -16.13
CA GLY A 8 55.26 -18.66 -16.08
C GLY A 8 54.53 -18.54 -14.73
N GLN A 9 55.25 -18.52 -13.61
CA GLN A 9 54.67 -18.32 -12.30
C GLN A 9 54.12 -16.89 -12.13
N GLN A 10 54.83 -15.85 -12.62
CA GLN A 10 54.38 -14.45 -12.59
C GLN A 10 53.14 -14.25 -13.48
N GLU A 11 53.11 -14.79 -14.68
CA GLU A 11 51.92 -14.72 -15.55
C GLU A 11 50.69 -15.40 -14.93
N LEU A 12 50.84 -16.59 -14.33
CA LEU A 12 49.79 -17.31 -13.64
C LEU A 12 49.26 -16.48 -12.43
N THR A 13 50.14 -15.83 -11.66
CA THR A 13 49.77 -15.01 -10.52
C THR A 13 49.00 -13.77 -10.99
N THR A 14 49.41 -13.14 -12.09
CA THR A 14 48.74 -11.99 -12.69
C THR A 14 47.33 -12.32 -13.21
N LYS A 15 47.21 -13.45 -13.94
CA LYS A 15 45.91 -13.93 -14.40
C LYS A 15 44.96 -14.17 -13.22
N GLN A 16 45.42 -14.89 -12.20
CA GLN A 16 44.60 -15.20 -11.02
C GLN A 16 44.14 -13.94 -10.27
N ASN A 17 45.03 -12.94 -10.18
CA ASN A 17 44.67 -11.64 -9.56
C ASN A 17 43.62 -10.90 -10.39
N THR A 18 43.72 -10.92 -11.71
CA THR A 18 42.71 -10.33 -12.62
C THR A 18 41.35 -11.02 -12.50
N ILE A 19 41.33 -12.34 -12.46
CA ILE A 19 40.11 -13.14 -12.25
C ILE A 19 39.45 -12.76 -10.91
N ASN A 20 40.22 -12.77 -9.83
CA ASN A 20 39.74 -12.43 -8.50
C ASN A 20 39.22 -10.98 -8.43
N PHE A 21 39.87 -10.06 -9.12
CA PHE A 21 39.43 -8.66 -9.20
C PHE A 21 38.09 -8.54 -9.92
N VAL A 22 37.96 -9.10 -11.13
CA VAL A 22 36.71 -9.05 -11.90
C VAL A 22 35.58 -9.71 -11.12
N HIS A 23 35.82 -10.87 -10.53
CA HIS A 23 34.82 -11.56 -9.72
C HIS A 23 34.33 -10.70 -8.53
N LYS A 24 35.24 -10.06 -7.78
CA LYS A 24 34.88 -9.16 -6.68
C LYS A 24 34.11 -7.93 -7.15
N VAL A 25 34.54 -7.29 -8.23
CA VAL A 25 33.84 -6.14 -8.82
C VAL A 25 32.42 -6.52 -9.25
N THR A 26 32.29 -7.69 -9.88
CA THR A 26 30.98 -8.22 -10.33
C THR A 26 30.08 -8.50 -9.14
N ASP A 27 30.58 -9.16 -8.08
CA ASP A 27 29.83 -9.45 -6.86
C ASP A 27 29.35 -8.14 -6.17
N MET A 28 30.23 -7.14 -6.04
CA MET A 28 29.87 -5.81 -5.53
C MET A 28 28.77 -5.17 -6.38
N ALA A 29 28.89 -5.18 -7.71
CA ALA A 29 27.88 -4.62 -8.59
C ALA A 29 26.52 -5.32 -8.47
N ILE A 30 26.51 -6.66 -8.35
CA ILE A 30 25.31 -7.46 -8.11
C ILE A 30 24.65 -7.05 -6.79
N ARG A 31 25.44 -6.91 -5.71
CA ARG A 31 24.95 -6.52 -4.38
C ARG A 31 24.31 -5.13 -4.39
N VAL A 32 24.97 -4.13 -4.98
CA VAL A 32 24.41 -2.77 -5.13
C VAL A 32 23.09 -2.82 -5.89
N PHE A 33 23.07 -3.51 -7.01
CA PHE A 33 21.86 -3.66 -7.82
C PHE A 33 20.72 -4.33 -7.02
N SER A 34 21.02 -5.44 -6.34
CA SER A 34 20.03 -6.20 -5.55
C SER A 34 19.46 -5.38 -4.39
N MET A 35 20.30 -4.61 -3.68
CA MET A 35 19.86 -3.74 -2.58
C MET A 35 18.97 -2.60 -3.08
N ARG A 36 19.33 -1.93 -4.18
CA ARG A 36 18.51 -0.86 -4.78
C ARG A 36 17.18 -1.39 -5.29
N MET A 37 17.17 -2.59 -5.88
CA MET A 37 15.93 -3.26 -6.31
C MET A 37 15.05 -3.64 -5.12
N ALA A 38 15.62 -4.15 -4.04
CA ALA A 38 14.89 -4.48 -2.82
C ALA A 38 14.29 -3.23 -2.17
N ALA A 39 15.06 -2.15 -2.05
CA ALA A 39 14.57 -0.87 -1.54
C ALA A 39 13.43 -0.29 -2.39
N GLY A 40 13.55 -0.35 -3.72
CA GLY A 40 12.50 0.05 -4.65
C GLY A 40 11.22 -0.76 -4.48
N LYS A 41 11.33 -2.07 -4.30
CA LYS A 41 10.20 -2.96 -4.10
C LYS A 41 9.48 -2.72 -2.77
N ILE A 42 10.23 -2.58 -1.67
CA ILE A 42 9.65 -2.23 -0.35
C ILE A 42 8.89 -0.90 -0.46
N LYS A 43 9.46 0.10 -1.15
CA LYS A 43 8.81 1.40 -1.37
C LYS A 43 7.48 1.26 -2.12
N GLU A 44 7.42 0.43 -3.14
CA GLU A 44 6.20 0.19 -3.93
C GLU A 44 5.14 -0.56 -3.11
N GLU A 45 5.55 -1.56 -2.33
CA GLU A 45 4.67 -2.31 -1.43
C GLU A 45 4.07 -1.38 -0.35
N LEU A 46 4.89 -0.58 0.32
CA LEU A 46 4.44 0.40 1.32
C LEU A 46 3.46 1.42 0.74
N ALA A 47 3.72 1.94 -0.47
CA ALA A 47 2.82 2.89 -1.12
C ALA A 47 1.47 2.25 -1.48
N THR A 48 1.48 0.95 -1.80
CA THR A 48 0.26 0.20 -2.10
C THR A 48 -0.56 -0.05 -0.85
N GLU A 49 0.09 -0.47 0.24
CA GLU A 49 -0.54 -0.70 1.54
C GLU A 49 -1.08 0.61 2.14
N GLU A 50 -0.32 1.70 2.10
CA GLU A 50 -0.78 3.03 2.53
C GLU A 50 -2.06 3.46 1.80
N LYS A 51 -2.09 3.27 0.49
CA LYS A 51 -3.28 3.59 -0.32
C LYS A 51 -4.48 2.72 0.05
N GLU A 52 -4.25 1.48 0.41
CA GLU A 52 -5.31 0.54 0.79
C GLU A 52 -5.87 0.88 2.17
N GLU A 53 -5.02 1.15 3.14
CA GLU A 53 -5.42 1.58 4.49
C GLU A 53 -6.16 2.94 4.45
N LYS A 54 -5.66 3.90 3.68
CA LYS A 54 -6.33 5.18 3.49
C LYS A 54 -7.73 5.03 2.88
N ARG A 55 -7.90 4.13 1.92
CA ARG A 55 -9.23 3.83 1.33
C ARG A 55 -10.21 3.28 2.34
N LYS A 56 -9.74 2.49 3.33
CA LYS A 56 -10.61 1.96 4.39
C LYS A 56 -11.16 3.11 5.25
N VAL A 57 -10.30 4.06 5.63
CA VAL A 57 -10.70 5.26 6.37
C VAL A 57 -11.69 6.10 5.55
N GLU A 58 -11.39 6.41 4.29
CA GLU A 58 -12.26 7.17 3.40
C GLU A 58 -13.63 6.50 3.23
N SER A 59 -13.67 5.16 3.14
CA SER A 59 -14.91 4.38 3.07
C SER A 59 -15.72 4.47 4.37
N ALA A 60 -15.06 4.43 5.53
CA ALA A 60 -15.71 4.57 6.83
C ALA A 60 -16.27 5.98 7.03
N GLU A 61 -15.52 7.03 6.64
CA GLU A 61 -16.01 8.42 6.64
C GLU A 61 -17.24 8.60 5.76
N TRP A 62 -17.23 8.03 4.56
CA TRP A 62 -18.36 8.09 3.65
C TRP A 62 -19.61 7.40 4.23
N ASN A 63 -19.42 6.21 4.84
CA ASN A 63 -20.49 5.49 5.52
C ASN A 63 -21.07 6.31 6.67
N LEU A 64 -20.24 6.91 7.50
CA LEU A 64 -20.68 7.78 8.59
C LEU A 64 -21.47 8.98 8.06
N LYS A 65 -21.03 9.60 6.99
CA LYS A 65 -21.72 10.70 6.33
C LYS A 65 -23.13 10.30 5.88
N ILE A 66 -23.25 9.17 5.18
CA ILE A 66 -24.56 8.65 4.75
C ILE A 66 -25.48 8.36 5.94
N MET A 67 -24.95 7.71 6.98
CA MET A 67 -25.75 7.41 8.18
C MET A 67 -26.25 8.69 8.88
N ASN A 68 -25.43 9.74 8.93
CA ASN A 68 -25.81 11.04 9.44
C ASN A 68 -26.87 11.74 8.57
N GLU A 69 -26.76 11.64 7.25
CA GLU A 69 -27.76 12.18 6.33
C GLU A 69 -29.10 11.46 6.48
N ASN A 70 -29.09 10.13 6.61
CA ASN A 70 -30.28 9.34 6.86
C ASN A 70 -30.94 9.70 8.19
N LEU A 71 -30.15 9.86 9.27
CA LEU A 71 -30.66 10.29 10.56
C LEU A 71 -31.33 11.67 10.48
N LYS A 72 -30.67 12.63 9.81
CA LYS A 72 -31.24 13.98 9.62
C LYS A 72 -32.56 13.95 8.83
N SER A 73 -32.65 13.08 7.83
CA SER A 73 -33.88 12.89 7.06
C SER A 73 -35.01 12.34 7.94
N GLU A 74 -34.72 11.28 8.70
CA GLU A 74 -35.72 10.68 9.61
C GLU A 74 -36.16 11.68 10.71
N GLU A 75 -35.25 12.45 11.28
CA GLU A 75 -35.56 13.48 12.25
C GLU A 75 -36.39 14.63 11.63
N LYS A 76 -36.12 15.01 10.39
CA LYS A 76 -36.87 16.00 9.64
C LYS A 76 -38.29 15.50 9.36
N ASP A 77 -38.42 14.27 8.91
CA ASP A 77 -39.72 13.65 8.62
C ASP A 77 -40.54 13.49 9.90
N TYR A 78 -39.90 13.12 11.01
CA TYR A 78 -40.56 13.11 12.32
C TYR A 78 -41.07 14.49 12.70
N LYS A 79 -40.23 15.54 12.61
CA LYS A 79 -40.65 16.91 12.94
C LYS A 79 -41.76 17.40 12.00
N LEU A 80 -41.66 17.09 10.70
CA LEU A 80 -42.66 17.48 9.70
C LEU A 80 -44.02 16.83 10.03
N ASN A 81 -44.02 15.53 10.25
CA ASN A 81 -45.21 14.76 10.56
C ASN A 81 -45.91 15.21 11.84
N TYR A 82 -45.12 15.65 12.85
CA TYR A 82 -45.70 16.13 14.13
C TYR A 82 -46.00 17.62 14.14
N SER A 83 -45.24 18.46 13.43
CA SER A 83 -45.60 19.90 13.31
C SER A 83 -46.79 20.08 12.37
N THR A 84 -46.88 19.28 11.31
CA THR A 84 -48.02 19.29 10.39
C THR A 84 -49.27 18.70 11.05
N TYR A 85 -49.10 17.76 11.98
CA TYR A 85 -50.21 17.20 12.71
C TYR A 85 -51.01 18.24 13.48
N TRP A 86 -50.31 19.17 14.17
CA TRP A 86 -51.02 20.30 14.84
C TRP A 86 -51.55 21.33 13.82
N LYS A 87 -50.93 21.53 12.70
CA LYS A 87 -51.39 22.39 11.61
C LYS A 87 -52.54 21.70 10.82
N PHE A 88 -52.42 20.39 10.57
CA PHE A 88 -53.48 19.60 9.93
C PHE A 88 -54.63 19.27 10.87
N SER A 89 -54.42 19.19 12.18
CA SER A 89 -55.53 19.13 13.13
C SER A 89 -56.26 20.45 13.17
N SER A 90 -55.69 21.58 12.74
CA SER A 90 -56.42 22.82 12.52
C SER A 90 -57.07 22.93 11.13
N LEU A 91 -56.51 22.33 10.07
CA LEU A 91 -57.06 22.39 8.69
C LEU A 91 -57.64 21.05 8.18
N ASP A 92 -57.01 19.93 8.45
CA ASP A 92 -57.59 18.59 8.22
C ASP A 92 -58.42 18.10 9.40
N GLY A 93 -58.22 18.68 10.59
CA GLY A 93 -59.17 18.64 11.67
C GLY A 93 -60.54 19.23 11.24
N VAL A 94 -60.51 20.21 10.33
CA VAL A 94 -61.75 20.65 9.68
C VAL A 94 -62.24 19.61 8.68
N LYS A 95 -61.42 18.89 7.91
CA LYS A 95 -61.86 17.84 7.00
C LYS A 95 -62.24 16.52 7.68
N ILE A 96 -61.50 16.11 8.72
CA ILE A 96 -61.82 14.91 9.53
C ILE A 96 -62.80 15.25 10.63
N GLY A 97 -62.73 16.45 11.20
CA GLY A 97 -63.69 16.96 12.16
C GLY A 97 -64.94 17.51 11.50
N CYS A 98 -64.89 17.96 10.24
CA CYS A 98 -66.09 18.37 9.51
C CYS A 98 -67.05 17.20 9.25
N PHE A 99 -66.50 15.98 8.98
CA PHE A 99 -67.40 14.85 8.72
C PHE A 99 -68.21 14.43 9.97
N PRO A 100 -67.59 14.20 11.16
CA PRO A 100 -68.36 13.94 12.37
C PRO A 100 -69.14 15.19 12.85
N THR A 101 -68.61 16.40 12.69
CA THR A 101 -69.35 17.62 13.07
C THR A 101 -70.48 17.92 12.10
N THR A 102 -70.32 17.71 10.80
CA THR A 102 -71.42 17.86 9.86
C THR A 102 -72.49 16.79 10.05
N VAL A 103 -72.12 15.53 10.31
CA VAL A 103 -73.06 14.48 10.66
C VAL A 103 -73.80 14.80 11.97
N PHE A 104 -73.13 15.37 12.97
CA PHE A 104 -73.70 15.80 14.23
C PHE A 104 -74.67 16.99 14.04
N ILE A 105 -74.27 18.00 13.30
CA ILE A 105 -75.10 19.17 13.00
C ILE A 105 -76.36 18.73 12.20
N LEU A 106 -76.16 17.83 11.21
CA LEU A 106 -77.27 17.29 10.42
C LEU A 106 -78.22 16.47 11.31
N GLY A 107 -77.67 15.64 12.20
CA GLY A 107 -78.42 14.88 13.17
C GLY A 107 -79.20 15.74 14.18
N LEU A 108 -78.54 16.79 14.68
CA LEU A 108 -79.20 17.79 15.54
C LEU A 108 -80.30 18.53 14.78
N ALA A 109 -80.05 18.92 13.51
CA ALA A 109 -81.08 19.60 12.71
C ALA A 109 -82.27 18.67 12.43
N ILE A 110 -82.06 17.37 12.15
CA ILE A 110 -83.11 16.39 11.98
C ILE A 110 -83.82 16.18 13.29
N SER A 111 -83.15 16.02 14.42
CA SER A 111 -83.75 15.86 15.76
C SER A 111 -84.59 17.04 16.15
N MET A 112 -84.09 18.25 15.88
CA MET A 112 -84.77 19.49 16.13
C MET A 112 -85.97 19.68 15.23
N GLY A 113 -85.86 19.25 13.98
CA GLY A 113 -87.02 19.20 13.05
C GLY A 113 -88.12 18.26 13.52
N ILE A 114 -87.76 17.07 13.99
CA ILE A 114 -88.73 16.10 14.57
C ILE A 114 -89.32 16.65 15.84
N PHE A 115 -88.51 17.32 16.70
CA PHE A 115 -89.06 17.93 17.94
C PHE A 115 -90.03 19.08 17.69
N LEU A 116 -89.73 19.91 16.68
CA LEU A 116 -90.64 21.01 16.29
C LEU A 116 -91.95 20.54 15.63
N CYS A 117 -91.89 19.47 14.93
CA CYS A 117 -93.09 18.92 14.22
C CYS A 117 -94.03 18.14 15.13
N HIS A 118 -93.58 17.50 16.21
CA HIS A 118 -94.38 16.52 16.93
C HIS A 118 -94.47 16.75 18.46
N GLY A 119 -93.89 17.75 19.09
CA GLY A 119 -94.03 18.15 20.52
C GLY A 119 -94.05 17.00 21.55
N HIS A 120 -93.75 15.78 21.25
CA HIS A 120 -94.04 14.59 22.03
C HIS A 120 -92.77 13.86 22.54
N LEU A 121 -93.01 13.05 23.58
CA LEU A 121 -92.01 12.21 24.26
C LEU A 121 -91.14 11.36 23.25
N ALA A 122 -91.70 10.90 22.17
CA ALA A 122 -90.99 10.11 21.14
C ALA A 122 -89.87 10.87 20.43
N ALA A 123 -90.05 12.16 20.12
CA ALA A 123 -88.99 12.99 19.47
C ALA A 123 -87.85 13.19 20.41
N ARG A 124 -88.10 13.30 21.72
CA ARG A 124 -87.02 13.46 22.74
C ARG A 124 -86.18 12.19 22.90
N ILE A 125 -86.83 11.01 22.91
CA ILE A 125 -86.16 9.69 22.96
C ILE A 125 -85.24 9.51 21.71
N VAL A 126 -85.75 9.86 20.52
CA VAL A 126 -84.94 9.78 19.27
C VAL A 126 -83.77 10.74 19.30
N ALA A 127 -83.96 11.97 19.76
CA ALA A 127 -82.86 12.94 19.86
C ALA A 127 -81.78 12.51 20.86
N ASP A 128 -82.22 12.02 22.05
CA ASP A 128 -81.28 11.53 23.08
C ASP A 128 -80.55 10.26 22.61
N SER A 129 -81.22 9.35 21.93
CA SER A 129 -80.57 8.17 21.31
C SER A 129 -79.57 8.53 20.22
N PHE A 130 -79.87 9.56 19.42
CA PHE A 130 -78.94 10.04 18.38
C PHE A 130 -77.71 10.71 19.00
N ILE A 131 -77.90 11.51 20.03
CA ILE A 131 -76.79 12.14 20.75
C ILE A 131 -75.90 11.08 21.42
N ALA A 132 -76.49 10.09 22.06
CA ALA A 132 -75.74 8.98 22.68
C ALA A 132 -74.97 8.15 21.64
N ALA A 133 -75.60 7.78 20.49
CA ALA A 133 -74.95 7.08 19.41
C ALA A 133 -73.78 7.90 18.81
N TYR A 134 -73.97 9.20 18.64
CA TYR A 134 -72.93 10.07 18.14
C TYR A 134 -71.74 10.23 19.14
N ALA A 135 -72.05 10.40 20.44
CA ALA A 135 -71.06 10.43 21.47
C ALA A 135 -70.23 9.15 21.54
N LEU A 136 -70.90 7.99 21.42
CA LEU A 136 -70.23 6.70 21.34
C LEU A 136 -69.35 6.58 20.07
N PHE A 137 -69.85 7.01 18.91
CA PHE A 137 -69.09 7.08 17.66
C PHE A 137 -67.83 7.95 17.80
N LEU A 138 -67.94 9.15 18.38
CA LEU A 138 -66.79 10.04 18.61
C LEU A 138 -65.77 9.38 19.54
N LEU A 139 -66.27 8.71 20.60
CA LEU A 139 -65.38 8.02 21.55
C LEU A 139 -64.60 6.89 20.88
N ILE A 140 -65.27 6.06 20.08
CA ILE A 140 -64.64 4.99 19.32
C ILE A 140 -63.66 5.59 18.31
N PHE A 141 -64.07 6.59 17.55
CA PHE A 141 -63.24 7.26 16.56
C PHE A 141 -61.98 7.85 17.19
N HIS A 142 -62.11 8.59 18.27
CA HIS A 142 -60.97 9.14 18.98
C HIS A 142 -60.04 8.06 19.55
N THR A 143 -60.60 7.00 20.08
CA THR A 143 -59.82 5.87 20.60
C THR A 143 -58.97 5.21 19.51
N VAL A 144 -59.62 4.87 18.39
CA VAL A 144 -58.92 4.28 17.22
C VAL A 144 -57.84 5.24 16.67
N TYR A 145 -58.18 6.51 16.61
CA TYR A 145 -57.26 7.53 16.14
C TYR A 145 -56.05 7.67 17.08
N ILE A 146 -56.25 7.74 18.40
CA ILE A 146 -55.15 7.80 19.38
C ILE A 146 -54.28 6.54 19.27
N ILE A 147 -54.88 5.37 19.15
CA ILE A 147 -54.12 4.09 18.98
C ILE A 147 -53.22 4.15 17.76
N LYS A 148 -53.77 4.54 16.61
CA LYS A 148 -53.01 4.67 15.35
C LYS A 148 -51.90 5.71 15.47
N TYR A 149 -52.20 6.85 16.07
CA TYR A 149 -51.25 7.95 16.29
C TYR A 149 -50.09 7.53 17.20
N VAL A 150 -50.40 6.95 18.35
CA VAL A 150 -49.39 6.47 19.29
C VAL A 150 -48.53 5.34 18.68
N GLY A 151 -49.18 4.46 17.91
CA GLY A 151 -48.50 3.40 17.20
C GLY A 151 -47.52 3.94 16.16
N SER A 152 -47.96 4.89 15.33
CA SER A 152 -47.11 5.55 14.32
C SER A 152 -45.94 6.32 14.98
N LYS A 153 -46.21 7.04 16.04
CA LYS A 153 -45.19 7.76 16.80
C LYS A 153 -44.13 6.84 17.38
N ARG A 154 -44.54 5.71 17.97
CA ARG A 154 -43.62 4.72 18.51
C ARG A 154 -42.77 4.08 17.40
N GLY A 155 -43.36 3.83 16.23
CA GLY A 155 -42.68 3.31 15.06
C GLY A 155 -41.56 4.26 14.60
N GLN A 156 -41.87 5.52 14.40
CA GLN A 156 -40.92 6.55 13.98
C GLN A 156 -39.80 6.81 15.03
N LEU A 157 -40.12 6.82 16.32
CA LEU A 157 -39.13 6.94 17.38
C LEU A 157 -38.16 5.73 17.39
N ARG A 158 -38.67 4.51 17.09
CA ARG A 158 -37.79 3.34 16.94
C ARG A 158 -36.88 3.46 15.73
N SER A 159 -37.38 3.97 14.59
CA SER A 159 -36.58 4.23 13.39
C SER A 159 -35.46 5.23 13.68
N ILE A 160 -35.77 6.34 14.34
CA ILE A 160 -34.74 7.34 14.74
C ILE A 160 -33.70 6.72 15.69
N GLN A 161 -34.17 5.94 16.69
CA GLN A 161 -33.23 5.28 17.60
C GLN A 161 -32.32 4.29 16.86
N TYR A 162 -32.88 3.51 15.96
CA TYR A 162 -32.09 2.63 15.10
C TYR A 162 -31.06 3.39 14.26
N CYS A 163 -31.45 4.52 13.63
CA CYS A 163 -30.51 5.36 12.90
C CYS A 163 -29.41 5.93 13.81
N LYS A 164 -29.74 6.33 15.05
CA LYS A 164 -28.74 6.81 16.03
C LYS A 164 -27.74 5.71 16.40
N ASP A 165 -28.21 4.52 16.62
CA ASP A 165 -27.35 3.38 16.93
C ASP A 165 -26.44 3.04 15.76
N ARG A 166 -26.95 3.13 14.51
CA ARG A 166 -26.14 2.96 13.28
C ARG A 166 -25.08 4.05 13.13
N VAL A 167 -25.43 5.32 13.40
CA VAL A 167 -24.46 6.43 13.39
C VAL A 167 -23.36 6.20 14.43
N LYS A 168 -23.75 5.75 15.63
CA LYS A 168 -22.78 5.43 16.68
C LYS A 168 -21.84 4.30 16.24
N GLN A 169 -22.37 3.22 15.69
CA GLN A 169 -21.55 2.12 15.14
C GLN A 169 -20.60 2.61 14.05
N ALA A 170 -21.10 3.39 13.08
CA ALA A 170 -20.27 3.93 12.01
C ALA A 170 -19.17 4.86 12.53
N SER A 171 -19.43 5.63 13.59
CA SER A 171 -18.44 6.46 14.26
C SER A 171 -17.36 5.64 14.99
N GLU A 172 -17.76 4.56 15.67
CA GLU A 172 -16.84 3.63 16.31
C GLU A 172 -15.96 2.88 15.27
N ASP A 173 -16.57 2.49 14.15
CA ASP A 173 -15.86 1.86 13.03
C ASP A 173 -14.85 2.81 12.39
N LEU A 174 -15.23 4.08 12.16
CA LEU A 174 -14.32 5.10 11.66
C LEU A 174 -13.12 5.27 12.59
N LYS A 175 -13.37 5.45 13.88
CA LYS A 175 -12.31 5.59 14.87
C LYS A 175 -11.36 4.39 14.88
N ARG A 176 -11.90 3.18 14.78
CA ARG A 176 -11.09 1.96 14.70
C ARG A 176 -10.19 1.97 13.44
N GLN A 177 -10.75 2.34 12.27
CA GLN A 177 -9.98 2.42 11.03
C GLN A 177 -8.90 3.51 11.07
N GLU A 178 -9.19 4.66 11.70
CA GLU A 178 -8.19 5.71 11.95
C GLU A 178 -7.07 5.23 12.89
N ASP A 179 -7.40 4.51 13.96
CA ASP A 179 -6.42 3.96 14.89
C ASP A 179 -5.55 2.89 14.20
N GLU A 180 -6.14 2.01 13.36
CA GLU A 180 -5.43 1.03 12.54
C GLU A 180 -4.49 1.71 11.53
N TYR A 181 -4.96 2.75 10.82
CA TYR A 181 -4.15 3.53 9.89
C TYR A 181 -2.99 4.24 10.59
N ASN A 182 -3.23 4.87 11.73
CA ASN A 182 -2.19 5.52 12.52
C ASN A 182 -1.16 4.50 13.04
N SER A 183 -1.60 3.32 13.46
CA SER A 183 -0.70 2.23 13.85
C SER A 183 0.14 1.75 12.68
N PHE A 184 -0.46 1.60 11.50
CA PHE A 184 0.25 1.27 10.28
C PHE A 184 1.34 2.30 9.95
N LEU A 185 1.01 3.60 9.97
CA LEU A 185 1.95 4.69 9.70
C LEU A 185 3.12 4.71 10.69
N ASN A 186 2.81 4.56 11.98
CA ASN A 186 3.81 4.69 13.04
C ASN A 186 4.72 3.46 13.17
N VAL A 187 4.24 2.27 12.82
CA VAL A 187 4.99 1.02 13.02
C VAL A 187 5.45 0.48 11.66
N THR A 188 4.53 0.07 10.80
CA THR A 188 4.86 -0.65 9.56
C THR A 188 5.52 0.27 8.55
N PHE A 189 4.93 1.43 8.29
CA PHE A 189 5.43 2.38 7.31
C PHE A 189 6.77 3.00 7.77
N ALA A 190 6.88 3.41 9.04
CA ALA A 190 8.10 3.97 9.59
C ALA A 190 9.26 2.94 9.58
N ASN A 191 9.00 1.69 9.97
CA ASN A 191 10.00 0.62 9.90
C ASN A 191 10.41 0.30 8.45
N GLY A 192 9.45 0.33 7.52
CA GLY A 192 9.72 0.14 6.10
C GLY A 192 10.61 1.25 5.53
N LEU A 193 10.36 2.52 5.86
CA LEU A 193 11.21 3.65 5.46
C LEU A 193 12.61 3.53 6.02
N LYS A 194 12.76 3.21 7.30
CA LYS A 194 14.06 3.00 7.93
C LYS A 194 14.85 1.91 7.21
N ARG A 195 14.19 0.84 6.84
CA ARG A 195 14.81 -0.27 6.11
C ARG A 195 15.26 0.12 4.70
N ILE A 196 14.45 0.93 3.98
CA ILE A 196 14.85 1.50 2.69
C ILE A 196 16.12 2.34 2.85
N GLU A 197 16.20 3.13 3.91
CA GLU A 197 17.36 3.96 4.22
C GLU A 197 18.60 3.10 4.52
N GLU A 198 18.47 2.06 5.34
CA GLU A 198 19.56 1.12 5.66
C GLU A 198 20.06 0.40 4.39
N LEU A 199 19.17 -0.06 3.52
CA LEU A 199 19.56 -0.67 2.24
C LEU A 199 20.27 0.32 1.31
N ASN A 200 19.81 1.56 1.24
CA ASN A 200 20.43 2.59 0.42
C ASN A 200 21.79 3.00 0.96
N MET A 201 21.96 3.11 2.28
CA MET A 201 23.25 3.37 2.91
C MET A 201 24.24 2.24 2.59
N ALA A 202 23.86 1.00 2.81
CA ALA A 202 24.70 -0.16 2.50
C ALA A 202 25.05 -0.25 1.00
N ALA A 203 24.10 0.06 0.11
CA ALA A 203 24.35 0.11 -1.33
C ALA A 203 25.34 1.22 -1.69
N ASN A 204 25.24 2.39 -1.07
CA ASN A 204 26.16 3.51 -1.31
C ASN A 204 27.58 3.23 -0.81
N GLU A 205 27.75 2.57 0.35
CA GLU A 205 29.06 2.15 0.85
C GLU A 205 29.75 1.20 -0.14
N ILE A 206 29.00 0.22 -0.67
CA ILE A 206 29.56 -0.71 -1.67
C ILE A 206 29.85 0.02 -2.99
N ASP A 207 29.00 0.98 -3.39
CA ASP A 207 29.18 1.77 -4.60
C ASP A 207 30.43 2.67 -4.53
N GLU A 208 30.75 3.20 -3.34
CA GLU A 208 32.01 3.90 -3.10
C GLU A 208 33.21 2.97 -3.25
N MET A 209 33.15 1.75 -2.70
CA MET A 209 34.20 0.76 -2.88
C MET A 209 34.35 0.35 -4.36
N LEU A 210 33.21 0.17 -5.04
CA LEU A 210 33.20 -0.13 -6.47
C LEU A 210 33.80 1.00 -7.29
N SER A 211 33.54 2.26 -6.92
CA SER A 211 34.12 3.44 -7.55
C SER A 211 35.65 3.49 -7.38
N LYS A 212 36.18 3.12 -6.21
CA LYS A 212 37.64 2.98 -5.99
C LYS A 212 38.24 1.88 -6.85
N CYS A 213 37.54 0.74 -6.98
CA CYS A 213 37.96 -0.33 -7.91
C CYS A 213 37.97 0.15 -9.37
N TYR A 214 36.98 0.94 -9.78
CA TYR A 214 36.94 1.51 -11.13
C TYR A 214 38.02 2.56 -11.38
N ALA A 215 38.48 3.25 -10.34
CA ALA A 215 39.60 4.19 -10.44
C ALA A 215 40.93 3.53 -10.83
N LEU A 216 41.09 2.22 -10.55
CA LEU A 216 42.22 1.43 -11.01
C LEU A 216 42.25 1.22 -12.53
N ASN A 217 41.16 1.52 -13.23
CA ASN A 217 40.99 1.48 -14.66
C ASN A 217 41.30 0.12 -15.33
N ILE A 218 41.25 -0.95 -14.56
CA ILE A 218 41.41 -2.34 -15.04
C ILE A 218 40.23 -2.72 -15.96
N VAL A 219 39.00 -2.37 -15.54
CA VAL A 219 37.80 -2.49 -16.38
C VAL A 219 37.51 -1.13 -17.01
N LYS A 220 37.50 -1.07 -18.34
CA LYS A 220 37.20 0.17 -19.07
C LYS A 220 35.77 0.64 -18.80
N PRO A 221 35.47 1.94 -18.89
CA PRO A 221 34.14 2.51 -18.59
C PRO A 221 32.99 1.83 -19.32
N ASP A 222 33.16 1.46 -20.59
CA ASP A 222 32.12 0.84 -21.42
C ASP A 222 31.67 -0.53 -20.90
N TYR A 223 32.53 -1.21 -20.14
CA TYR A 223 32.28 -2.55 -19.58
C TYR A 223 31.89 -2.54 -18.10
N ARG A 224 31.67 -1.35 -17.48
CA ARG A 224 31.33 -1.22 -16.06
C ARG A 224 29.85 -1.41 -15.76
N ASN A 225 29.03 -1.70 -16.77
CA ASN A 225 27.64 -2.06 -16.54
C ASN A 225 27.54 -3.53 -16.07
N LEU A 226 26.48 -3.82 -15.30
CA LEU A 226 26.30 -5.14 -14.67
C LEU A 226 26.32 -6.29 -15.67
N VAL A 227 25.78 -6.08 -16.86
CA VAL A 227 25.71 -7.12 -17.91
C VAL A 227 27.11 -7.46 -18.40
N CYS A 228 27.90 -6.46 -18.73
CA CYS A 228 29.30 -6.66 -19.16
C CYS A 228 30.14 -7.29 -18.06
N LEU A 229 29.97 -6.87 -16.81
CA LEU A 229 30.69 -7.46 -15.68
C LEU A 229 30.37 -8.95 -15.51
N LEU A 230 29.08 -9.33 -15.61
CA LEU A 230 28.68 -10.73 -15.55
C LEU A 230 29.28 -11.57 -16.69
N ILE A 231 29.36 -11.00 -17.90
CA ILE A 231 29.97 -11.66 -19.06
C ILE A 231 31.47 -11.81 -18.83
N LEU A 232 32.16 -10.76 -18.41
CA LEU A 232 33.60 -10.79 -18.15
C LEU A 232 33.91 -11.82 -17.05
N ASP A 233 33.14 -11.84 -15.96
CA ASP A 233 33.32 -12.85 -14.92
C ASP A 233 33.12 -14.26 -15.43
N ASN A 234 32.11 -14.50 -16.24
CA ASN A 234 31.86 -15.79 -16.85
C ASN A 234 32.96 -16.21 -17.85
N ILE A 235 33.53 -15.26 -18.59
CA ILE A 235 34.66 -15.53 -19.52
C ILE A 235 35.89 -15.98 -18.73
N PHE A 236 36.22 -15.29 -17.66
CA PHE A 236 37.36 -15.66 -16.83
C PHE A 236 37.14 -16.95 -16.04
N MET A 237 35.96 -17.14 -15.45
CA MET A 237 35.61 -18.35 -14.69
C MET A 237 35.64 -19.62 -15.57
N ASN A 238 35.43 -19.49 -16.87
CA ASN A 238 35.47 -20.60 -17.82
C ASN A 238 36.79 -20.67 -18.60
N ASP A 239 37.83 -19.99 -18.16
CA ASP A 239 39.17 -20.01 -18.79
C ASP A 239 39.20 -19.65 -20.28
N LYS A 240 38.25 -18.79 -20.72
CA LYS A 240 38.11 -18.39 -22.13
C LYS A 240 39.07 -17.26 -22.53
N ALA A 241 39.63 -16.56 -21.54
CA ALA A 241 40.58 -15.46 -21.75
C ALA A 241 41.72 -15.51 -20.73
N ASP A 242 42.92 -15.15 -21.17
CA ASP A 242 44.10 -15.04 -20.32
C ASP A 242 44.36 -13.59 -19.90
N THR A 243 43.85 -12.62 -20.64
CA THR A 243 44.02 -11.19 -20.40
C THR A 243 42.69 -10.43 -20.39
N MET A 244 42.66 -9.30 -19.69
CA MET A 244 41.50 -8.42 -19.69
C MET A 244 41.13 -7.91 -21.09
N ARG A 245 42.13 -7.65 -21.93
CA ARG A 245 41.92 -7.21 -23.32
C ARG A 245 41.18 -8.28 -24.14
N GLU A 246 41.60 -9.53 -24.00
CA GLU A 246 40.96 -10.66 -24.69
C GLU A 246 39.54 -10.88 -24.15
N ALA A 247 39.33 -10.83 -22.83
CA ALA A 247 38.02 -10.92 -22.22
C ALA A 247 37.06 -9.82 -22.70
N MET A 248 37.55 -8.57 -22.87
CA MET A 248 36.74 -7.47 -23.42
C MET A 248 36.38 -7.71 -24.89
N LEU A 249 37.29 -8.25 -25.70
CA LEU A 249 37.01 -8.60 -27.10
C LEU A 249 35.95 -9.71 -27.20
N LEU A 250 36.05 -10.74 -26.35
CA LEU A 250 35.06 -11.80 -26.26
C LEU A 250 33.72 -11.29 -25.75
N CYS A 251 33.73 -10.37 -24.78
CA CYS A 251 32.53 -9.68 -24.28
C CYS A 251 31.82 -8.93 -25.41
N ASP A 252 32.57 -8.18 -26.23
CA ASP A 252 32.03 -7.50 -27.41
C ASP A 252 31.44 -8.48 -28.44
N ALA A 253 32.10 -9.59 -28.64
CA ALA A 253 31.61 -10.64 -29.54
C ALA A 253 30.32 -11.29 -29.00
N GLU A 254 30.26 -11.56 -27.70
CA GLU A 254 29.06 -12.10 -27.05
C GLU A 254 27.92 -11.09 -27.05
N LEU A 255 28.18 -9.79 -26.86
CA LEU A 255 27.17 -8.73 -26.95
C LEU A 255 26.56 -8.55 -28.34
N ARG A 256 27.32 -8.84 -29.39
CA ARG A 256 26.87 -8.78 -30.80
C ARG A 256 26.03 -9.99 -31.23
N HIS A 257 26.06 -11.08 -30.50
CA HIS A 257 25.28 -12.26 -30.83
C HIS A 257 23.85 -12.17 -30.24
N ASN A 258 22.83 -12.40 -31.10
CA ASN A 258 21.40 -12.43 -30.70
C ASN A 258 21.07 -13.45 -29.57
N GLU A 259 21.94 -14.41 -29.29
CA GLU A 259 21.81 -15.30 -28.14
C GLU A 259 21.87 -14.60 -26.80
N LEU A 260 22.51 -13.45 -26.74
CA LEU A 260 22.64 -12.67 -25.51
C LEU A 260 21.34 -11.99 -25.09
N VAL A 261 20.50 -11.60 -26.01
CA VAL A 261 19.15 -11.08 -25.70
C VAL A 261 18.33 -12.18 -25.02
N GLY A 262 18.51 -13.44 -25.43
CA GLY A 262 17.93 -14.59 -24.75
C GLY A 262 18.47 -14.79 -23.32
N LYS A 263 19.80 -14.76 -23.16
CA LYS A 263 20.47 -14.90 -21.85
C LYS A 263 20.25 -13.69 -20.95
N LEU A 264 20.19 -12.48 -21.50
CA LEU A 264 19.79 -11.27 -20.74
C LEU A 264 18.35 -11.41 -20.20
N ASN A 265 17.45 -11.93 -21.00
CA ASN A 265 16.10 -12.27 -20.58
C ASN A 265 16.08 -13.40 -19.53
N GLU A 266 17.01 -14.34 -19.59
CA GLU A 266 17.19 -15.37 -18.55
C GLU A 266 17.76 -14.79 -17.25
N VAL A 267 18.73 -13.90 -17.31
CA VAL A 267 19.27 -13.18 -16.15
C VAL A 267 18.18 -12.27 -15.54
N VAL A 268 17.43 -11.55 -16.36
CA VAL A 268 16.28 -10.76 -15.90
C VAL A 268 15.17 -11.64 -15.32
N ARG A 269 14.93 -12.82 -15.92
CA ARG A 269 14.00 -13.82 -15.33
C ARG A 269 14.55 -14.43 -14.05
N ALA A 270 15.84 -14.75 -13.98
CA ALA A 270 16.50 -15.24 -12.78
C ALA A 270 16.50 -14.17 -11.69
N MET A 271 16.74 -12.90 -12.02
CA MET A 271 16.60 -11.77 -11.10
C MET A 271 15.15 -11.55 -10.66
N ARG A 272 14.17 -11.71 -11.57
CA ARG A 272 12.74 -11.71 -11.21
C ARG A 272 12.37 -12.93 -10.34
N THR A 273 12.98 -14.07 -10.58
CA THR A 273 12.77 -15.28 -9.76
C THR A 273 13.45 -15.16 -8.40
N LEU A 274 14.63 -14.55 -8.33
CA LEU A 274 15.28 -14.13 -7.09
C LEU A 274 14.43 -13.08 -6.37
N SER A 275 13.92 -12.09 -7.07
CA SER A 275 12.96 -11.10 -6.54
C SER A 275 11.67 -11.76 -6.05
N LYS A 276 11.13 -12.77 -6.77
CA LYS A 276 9.95 -13.55 -6.31
C LYS A 276 10.26 -14.50 -5.14
N ARG A 277 11.46 -15.05 -5.06
CA ARG A 277 11.91 -15.83 -3.89
C ARG A 277 12.18 -14.93 -2.67
N LEU A 278 12.48 -13.65 -2.90
CA LEU A 278 12.46 -12.60 -1.89
C LEU A 278 11.02 -12.23 -1.45
N GLN A 279 9.99 -12.76 -2.11
CA GLN A 279 8.57 -12.55 -1.78
C GLN A 279 8.04 -13.38 -0.59
N GLY A 280 8.84 -14.26 -0.03
CA GLY A 280 8.58 -14.82 1.31
C GLY A 280 8.97 -13.79 2.38
N LEU A 281 8.38 -12.59 2.34
CA LEU A 281 8.80 -11.40 3.09
C LEU A 281 8.97 -11.63 4.60
N ASP A 282 8.14 -12.45 5.25
CA ASP A 282 8.27 -12.72 6.69
C ASP A 282 9.50 -13.57 7.05
N ARG A 283 9.92 -14.47 6.15
CA ARG A 283 11.17 -15.24 6.34
C ARG A 283 12.41 -14.42 5.97
N VAL A 284 12.27 -13.53 5.00
CA VAL A 284 13.34 -12.63 4.56
C VAL A 284 13.54 -11.49 5.58
N MET A 285 12.48 -11.04 6.28
CA MET A 285 12.63 -10.03 7.34
C MET A 285 13.57 -10.48 8.45
N ASN A 286 13.44 -11.69 8.93
CA ASN A 286 14.38 -12.24 9.91
C ASN A 286 15.78 -12.58 9.32
N SER A 287 15.84 -12.88 8.01
CA SER A 287 17.10 -13.15 7.30
C SER A 287 17.85 -11.87 6.92
N ILE A 288 17.16 -10.75 6.69
CA ILE A 288 17.82 -9.48 6.36
C ILE A 288 18.47 -8.86 7.60
N ASP A 289 17.89 -8.95 8.80
CA ASP A 289 18.55 -8.52 10.04
C ASP A 289 19.83 -9.32 10.31
N THR A 290 19.78 -10.62 10.01
CA THR A 290 20.98 -11.46 10.06
C THR A 290 21.96 -11.12 8.93
N ASN A 291 21.47 -10.80 7.73
CA ASN A 291 22.30 -10.45 6.58
C ASN A 291 22.87 -9.02 6.66
N ILE A 292 22.15 -8.06 7.23
CA ILE A 292 22.71 -6.71 7.50
C ILE A 292 23.88 -6.81 8.49
N SER A 293 23.75 -7.61 9.54
CA SER A 293 24.87 -7.86 10.44
C SER A 293 26.04 -8.59 9.74
N HIS A 294 25.75 -9.55 8.87
CA HIS A 294 26.73 -10.22 8.02
C HIS A 294 27.35 -9.30 6.97
N ILE A 295 26.56 -8.45 6.31
CA ILE A 295 27.03 -7.45 5.33
C ILE A 295 27.94 -6.42 6.01
N SER A 296 27.58 -5.94 7.23
CA SER A 296 28.45 -5.08 8.02
C SER A 296 29.78 -5.76 8.38
N GLN A 297 29.74 -7.05 8.68
CA GLN A 297 30.94 -7.82 8.97
C GLN A 297 31.76 -8.13 7.71
N GLU A 298 31.10 -8.39 6.56
CA GLU A 298 31.77 -8.58 5.28
C GLU A 298 32.26 -7.27 4.67
N ALA A 299 31.56 -6.15 4.85
CA ALA A 299 32.09 -4.82 4.47
C ALA A 299 33.42 -4.54 5.18
N ARG A 300 33.53 -4.86 6.47
CA ARG A 300 34.82 -4.79 7.18
C ARG A 300 35.86 -5.76 6.63
N ARG A 301 35.47 -6.98 6.24
CA ARG A 301 36.38 -7.95 5.58
C ARG A 301 36.77 -7.48 4.17
N MET A 302 35.86 -6.84 3.43
CA MET A 302 36.14 -6.30 2.11
C MET A 302 37.03 -5.07 2.16
N THR A 303 36.93 -4.23 3.20
CA THR A 303 37.93 -3.14 3.43
C THR A 303 39.33 -3.73 3.59
N ALA A 304 39.48 -4.79 4.37
CA ALA A 304 40.76 -5.48 4.51
C ALA A 304 41.22 -6.17 3.20
N ALA A 305 40.27 -6.73 2.40
CA ALA A 305 40.60 -7.31 1.11
C ALA A 305 40.89 -6.25 0.04
N GLN A 306 40.30 -5.05 0.14
CA GLN A 306 40.62 -3.90 -0.71
C GLN A 306 42.07 -3.42 -0.48
N GLU A 307 42.54 -3.39 0.78
CA GLU A 307 43.93 -3.11 1.10
C GLU A 307 44.83 -4.16 0.44
N GLN A 308 44.45 -5.43 0.42
CA GLN A 308 45.19 -6.48 -0.27
C GLN A 308 45.17 -6.33 -1.81
N ILE A 309 44.05 -5.89 -2.40
CA ILE A 309 43.95 -5.62 -3.84
C ILE A 309 44.81 -4.42 -4.22
N VAL A 310 44.80 -3.35 -3.42
CA VAL A 310 45.69 -2.19 -3.61
C VAL A 310 47.14 -2.66 -3.57
N TYR A 311 47.51 -3.47 -2.58
CA TYR A 311 48.87 -4.02 -2.46
C TYR A 311 49.25 -4.92 -3.64
N ALA A 312 48.32 -5.77 -4.10
CA ALA A 312 48.52 -6.62 -5.27
C ALA A 312 48.63 -5.80 -6.56
N THR A 313 47.86 -4.71 -6.68
CA THR A 313 47.88 -3.81 -7.83
C THR A 313 49.18 -3.00 -7.88
N GLU A 314 49.65 -2.51 -6.73
CA GLU A 314 50.98 -1.87 -6.60
C GLU A 314 52.10 -2.86 -6.96
N SER A 315 51.99 -4.13 -6.54
CA SER A 315 52.90 -5.20 -6.90
C SER A 315 52.91 -5.50 -8.41
N ILE A 316 51.70 -5.51 -9.03
CA ILE A 316 51.56 -5.68 -10.49
C ILE A 316 52.16 -4.49 -11.25
N GLN A 317 51.87 -3.26 -10.76
CA GLN A 317 52.43 -2.05 -11.37
C GLN A 317 53.96 -2.04 -11.29
N GLN A 318 54.48 -2.37 -10.10
CA GLN A 318 55.94 -2.48 -9.90
C GLN A 318 56.59 -3.56 -10.75
N SER A 319 55.87 -4.70 -10.97
CA SER A 319 56.30 -5.77 -11.88
C SER A 319 56.24 -5.34 -13.35
N ALA A 320 55.23 -4.57 -13.76
CA ALA A 320 55.14 -3.99 -15.09
C ALA A 320 56.21 -2.95 -15.35
N GLU A 321 56.50 -2.07 -14.39
CA GLU A 321 57.59 -1.09 -14.47
C GLU A 321 58.96 -1.78 -14.56
N ASN A 322 59.17 -2.86 -13.81
CA ASN A 322 60.36 -3.68 -13.91
C ASN A 322 60.48 -4.36 -15.29
N THR A 323 59.36 -4.86 -15.84
CA THR A 323 59.32 -5.47 -17.16
C THR A 323 59.61 -4.46 -18.26
N ASP A 324 59.05 -3.26 -18.17
CA ASP A 324 59.33 -2.15 -19.07
C ASP A 324 60.81 -1.71 -18.99
N PHE A 325 61.36 -1.68 -17.76
CA PHE A 325 62.78 -1.42 -17.55
C PHE A 325 63.70 -2.48 -18.23
N PHE A 326 63.38 -3.77 -18.09
CA PHE A 326 64.13 -4.83 -18.75
C PHE A 326 63.99 -4.80 -20.29
N ILE A 327 62.81 -4.49 -20.82
CA ILE A 327 62.57 -4.30 -22.24
C ILE A 327 63.38 -3.09 -22.78
N ALA A 328 63.42 -2.01 -22.02
CA ALA A 328 64.22 -0.81 -22.37
C ALA A 328 65.72 -1.13 -22.36
N GLN A 329 66.23 -1.87 -21.38
CA GLN A 329 67.62 -2.34 -21.34
C GLN A 329 67.96 -3.27 -22.49
N TYR A 330 67.03 -4.18 -22.83
CA TYR A 330 67.23 -5.10 -23.99
C TYR A 330 67.26 -4.34 -25.32
N ARG A 331 66.43 -3.31 -25.49
CA ARG A 331 66.41 -2.44 -26.68
C ARG A 331 67.69 -1.54 -26.81
N THR A 332 68.28 -1.15 -25.70
CA THR A 332 69.51 -0.30 -25.67
C THR A 332 70.80 -1.12 -25.74
N GLY A 333 70.72 -2.45 -25.77
CA GLY A 333 71.89 -3.31 -25.85
C GLY A 333 72.78 -3.28 -24.60
N ALA A 334 72.20 -2.91 -23.44
CA ALA A 334 72.88 -2.82 -22.16
C ALA A 334 72.87 -4.14 -21.35
N LEU A 335 72.40 -5.22 -21.97
CA LEU A 335 72.50 -6.61 -21.49
C LEU A 335 73.18 -7.46 -22.52
#